data_9b81e7e64f0d45b988fdc8473b6eb7b9
#
_entry.id   9b81e7e64f0d45b988fdc8473b6eb7b9
#
_cell.length_a   1.000
_cell.length_b   1.000
_cell.length_c   1.000
_cell.angle_alpha   90.00
_cell.angle_beta   90.00
_cell.angle_gamma   90.00
#
_symmetry.space_group_name_H-M   'P 1'
#
loop_
_entity.id
_entity.type
_entity.pdbx_description
1 polymer ?
#
loop_
_entity_poly.entity_id
_entity_poly.type
_entity_poly.pdbx_seq_one_letter_code
_entity_poly.pdbx_strand_id
1 'polypeptide(L)'
;FKLYQTIVPHCIRKAIRAVCKKLPDIKGRDYLIRATDPLEERYIGNAFMYDYKEKRELLKDPNLASRPQDYAKKYYYRCRRYDDVTKMQYLDINMWMVGDILLKADRMSMANSLELRVPFLDKEVFKVASTLPTKLRCNRQNTKYAMRKAAVRHMPEATAEKEKLGFPVPTRVWLRDEKYYNVVKTKFKGATAEKFFNTDILIRWLDEHYSNKEDNSRKVWTIYVFLVWYDIYFNEDNEKVEKPVNHLDELRAIAEARQEKKLNEFGEAIMTEAEKLDKDYDAPNFGIDKSAKKAEKEQAEEKEPVKAEKPAEDNVAEEVKAEEKAEEKPEEVKAEEAKAE
;
A
#
# COMPACT_ATOMS: atom_id res chain seq x y z
N PHE A 1 -24.92 -16.23 5.79
CA PHE A 1 -24.57 -17.08 4.62
C PHE A 1 -24.67 -18.57 4.93
N LYS A 2 -24.14 -19.08 6.05
CA LYS A 2 -24.12 -20.51 6.36
C LYS A 2 -25.49 -21.17 6.28
N LEU A 3 -26.52 -20.59 6.90
CA LEU A 3 -27.88 -21.13 6.85
C LEU A 3 -28.40 -21.26 5.41
N TYR A 4 -28.23 -20.22 4.60
CA TYR A 4 -28.61 -20.26 3.18
C TYR A 4 -27.82 -21.32 2.40
N GLN A 5 -26.53 -21.46 2.66
CA GLN A 5 -25.66 -22.44 2.01
C GLN A 5 -25.98 -23.89 2.43
N THR A 6 -26.51 -24.08 3.64
CA THR A 6 -26.91 -25.41 4.14
C THR A 6 -28.27 -25.84 3.58
N ILE A 7 -29.20 -24.90 3.52
CA ILE A 7 -30.61 -25.23 3.12
C ILE A 7 -30.76 -25.28 1.60
N VAL A 8 -30.11 -24.35 0.88
CA VAL A 8 -30.31 -24.23 -0.58
C VAL A 8 -29.18 -24.95 -1.34
N PRO A 9 -29.49 -25.95 -2.17
CA PRO A 9 -28.51 -26.64 -3.00
C PRO A 9 -27.68 -25.69 -3.89
N HIS A 10 -26.45 -26.05 -4.16
CA HIS A 10 -25.53 -25.17 -4.91
C HIS A 10 -25.98 -24.83 -6.32
N CYS A 11 -26.61 -25.78 -7.01
CA CYS A 11 -27.22 -25.57 -8.36
C CYS A 11 -28.28 -24.46 -8.32
N ILE A 12 -29.17 -24.49 -7.32
CA ILE A 12 -30.22 -23.49 -7.14
C ILE A 12 -29.61 -22.14 -6.78
N ARG A 13 -28.60 -22.09 -5.91
CA ARG A 13 -27.88 -20.87 -5.58
C ARG A 13 -27.19 -20.22 -6.79
N LYS A 14 -26.63 -21.04 -7.71
CA LYS A 14 -26.08 -20.56 -8.99
C LYS A 14 -27.16 -19.95 -9.90
N ALA A 15 -28.32 -20.58 -9.99
CA ALA A 15 -29.45 -20.04 -10.76
C ALA A 15 -29.92 -18.69 -10.17
N ILE A 16 -30.11 -18.62 -8.85
CA ILE A 16 -30.47 -17.38 -8.15
C ILE A 16 -29.40 -16.28 -8.42
N ARG A 17 -28.10 -16.61 -8.33
CA ARG A 17 -27.03 -15.68 -8.65
C ARG A 17 -27.10 -15.14 -10.09
N ALA A 18 -27.38 -16.00 -11.05
CA ALA A 18 -27.52 -15.63 -12.47
C ALA A 18 -28.68 -14.64 -12.68
N VAL A 19 -29.80 -14.86 -12.02
CA VAL A 19 -30.93 -13.91 -12.02
C VAL A 19 -30.57 -12.62 -11.31
N CYS A 20 -30.00 -12.70 -10.10
CA CYS A 20 -29.61 -11.52 -9.30
C CYS A 20 -28.61 -10.61 -10.04
N LYS A 21 -27.67 -11.15 -10.82
CA LYS A 21 -26.73 -10.36 -11.62
C LYS A 21 -27.41 -9.51 -12.71
N LYS A 22 -28.59 -9.89 -13.17
CA LYS A 22 -29.35 -9.16 -14.20
C LYS A 22 -30.28 -8.10 -13.61
N LEU A 23 -30.54 -8.15 -12.31
CA LEU A 23 -31.40 -7.21 -11.63
C LEU A 23 -30.66 -5.89 -11.35
N PRO A 24 -31.37 -4.75 -11.29
CA PRO A 24 -30.80 -3.48 -10.84
C PRO A 24 -30.29 -3.60 -9.39
N ASP A 25 -29.61 -2.58 -8.91
CA ASP A 25 -29.07 -2.57 -7.54
C ASP A 25 -30.19 -2.41 -6.51
N ILE A 26 -30.71 -3.55 -6.04
CA ILE A 26 -31.75 -3.63 -5.01
C ILE A 26 -31.18 -4.20 -3.71
N LYS A 27 -31.74 -3.78 -2.59
CA LYS A 27 -31.34 -4.22 -1.25
C LYS A 27 -31.41 -5.74 -1.13
N GLY A 28 -30.30 -6.37 -0.79
CA GLY A 28 -30.19 -7.83 -0.62
C GLY A 28 -29.68 -8.60 -1.85
N ARG A 29 -29.65 -8.02 -3.05
CA ARG A 29 -29.08 -8.65 -4.26
C ARG A 29 -27.65 -9.12 -4.04
N ASP A 30 -26.80 -8.25 -3.58
CA ASP A 30 -25.38 -8.55 -3.34
C ASP A 30 -25.19 -9.59 -2.23
N TYR A 31 -26.11 -9.64 -1.26
CA TYR A 31 -26.10 -10.70 -0.26
C TYR A 31 -26.28 -12.07 -0.88
N LEU A 32 -27.27 -12.23 -1.77
CA LEU A 32 -27.54 -13.49 -2.47
C LEU A 32 -26.41 -13.87 -3.42
N ILE A 33 -25.86 -12.90 -4.14
CA ILE A 33 -24.69 -13.11 -5.03
C ILE A 33 -23.49 -13.64 -4.21
N ARG A 34 -23.17 -12.98 -3.10
CA ARG A 34 -22.04 -13.38 -2.24
C ARG A 34 -22.28 -14.66 -1.46
N ALA A 35 -23.54 -15.00 -1.16
CA ALA A 35 -23.88 -16.20 -0.42
C ALA A 35 -23.86 -17.49 -1.27
N THR A 36 -23.71 -17.37 -2.58
CA THR A 36 -23.73 -18.52 -3.51
C THR A 36 -22.56 -19.46 -3.24
N ASP A 37 -21.37 -18.93 -3.14
CA ASP A 37 -20.14 -19.70 -3.02
C ASP A 37 -19.62 -19.73 -1.56
N PRO A 38 -18.90 -20.78 -1.16
CA PRO A 38 -18.23 -20.81 0.14
C PRO A 38 -17.21 -19.67 0.27
N LEU A 39 -16.78 -19.39 1.49
CA LEU A 39 -15.86 -18.27 1.75
C LEU A 39 -14.58 -18.38 0.93
N GLU A 40 -14.02 -19.56 0.84
CA GLU A 40 -12.77 -19.88 0.18
C GLU A 40 -12.80 -19.59 -1.35
N GLU A 41 -13.97 -19.68 -1.95
CA GLU A 41 -14.14 -19.37 -3.39
C GLU A 41 -14.46 -17.90 -3.67
N ARG A 42 -15.08 -17.20 -2.72
CA ARG A 42 -15.56 -15.83 -2.93
C ARG A 42 -14.66 -14.74 -2.35
N TYR A 43 -13.77 -15.07 -1.43
CA TYR A 43 -12.87 -14.11 -0.80
C TYR A 43 -11.42 -14.56 -0.90
N ILE A 44 -10.63 -13.80 -1.61
CA ILE A 44 -9.19 -14.03 -1.80
C ILE A 44 -8.37 -12.79 -1.38
N GLY A 45 -8.92 -11.98 -0.47
CA GLY A 45 -8.35 -10.70 -0.05
C GLY A 45 -8.89 -9.52 -0.87
N ASN A 46 -8.44 -8.33 -0.53
CA ASN A 46 -8.87 -7.08 -1.18
C ASN A 46 -8.28 -6.86 -2.58
N ALA A 47 -7.30 -7.65 -2.97
CA ALA A 47 -6.60 -7.52 -4.25
C ALA A 47 -7.29 -8.27 -5.41
N PHE A 48 -8.51 -8.79 -5.23
CA PHE A 48 -9.23 -9.43 -6.32
C PHE A 48 -9.61 -8.44 -7.41
N MET A 49 -9.07 -8.63 -8.61
CA MET A 49 -9.25 -7.72 -9.73
C MET A 49 -9.95 -8.37 -10.92
N TYR A 50 -9.52 -9.57 -11.29
CA TYR A 50 -9.98 -10.31 -12.45
C TYR A 50 -10.44 -11.71 -12.06
N ASP A 51 -11.56 -12.17 -12.59
CA ASP A 51 -11.92 -13.57 -12.47
C ASP A 51 -11.10 -14.44 -13.44
N TYR A 52 -11.25 -15.76 -13.32
CA TYR A 52 -10.48 -16.71 -14.13
C TYR A 52 -10.82 -16.61 -15.63
N LYS A 53 -12.10 -16.37 -15.97
CA LYS A 53 -12.54 -16.23 -17.34
C LYS A 53 -11.99 -14.96 -17.98
N GLU A 54 -12.10 -13.83 -17.28
CA GLU A 54 -11.53 -12.55 -17.72
C GLU A 54 -10.02 -12.66 -17.95
N LYS A 55 -9.28 -13.35 -17.08
CA LYS A 55 -7.83 -13.53 -17.26
C LYS A 55 -7.49 -14.36 -18.50
N ARG A 56 -8.25 -15.41 -18.77
CA ARG A 56 -8.05 -16.23 -19.98
C ARG A 56 -8.31 -15.47 -21.26
N GLU A 57 -9.28 -14.57 -21.27
CA GLU A 57 -9.58 -13.71 -22.41
C GLU A 57 -8.54 -12.59 -22.58
N LEU A 58 -8.08 -12.04 -21.45
CA LEU A 58 -7.13 -10.93 -21.40
C LEU A 58 -5.69 -11.34 -21.81
N LEU A 59 -5.22 -12.50 -21.33
CA LEU A 59 -3.84 -12.92 -21.58
C LEU A 59 -3.67 -13.42 -23.02
N LYS A 60 -2.53 -13.08 -23.60
CA LYS A 60 -2.12 -13.55 -24.94
C LYS A 60 -2.01 -15.06 -24.96
N ASP A 61 -1.45 -15.67 -23.92
CA ASP A 61 -1.49 -17.10 -23.66
C ASP A 61 -2.50 -17.42 -22.54
N PRO A 62 -3.68 -17.93 -22.88
CA PRO A 62 -4.70 -18.30 -21.90
C PRO A 62 -4.28 -19.36 -20.88
N ASN A 63 -3.23 -20.15 -21.17
CA ASN A 63 -2.74 -21.20 -20.28
C ASN A 63 -1.99 -20.62 -19.06
N LEU A 64 -1.50 -19.40 -19.15
CA LEU A 64 -0.89 -18.68 -18.04
C LEU A 64 -1.94 -18.18 -17.02
N ALA A 65 -3.23 -18.23 -17.36
CA ALA A 65 -4.29 -17.83 -16.44
C ALA A 65 -4.39 -18.81 -15.27
N SER A 66 -4.10 -18.34 -14.08
CA SER A 66 -4.25 -19.07 -12.83
C SER A 66 -5.53 -18.65 -12.10
N ARG A 67 -6.13 -19.58 -11.33
CA ARG A 67 -7.24 -19.22 -10.45
C ARG A 67 -6.69 -18.46 -9.23
N PRO A 68 -7.25 -17.29 -8.89
CA PRO A 68 -6.80 -16.56 -7.71
C PRO A 68 -6.96 -17.36 -6.42
N GLN A 69 -7.96 -18.25 -6.36
CA GLN A 69 -8.22 -19.14 -5.22
C GLN A 69 -7.05 -20.09 -4.95
N ASP A 70 -6.29 -20.50 -5.96
CA ASP A 70 -5.17 -21.41 -5.79
C ASP A 70 -4.04 -20.78 -4.97
N TYR A 71 -3.82 -19.49 -5.10
CA TYR A 71 -2.88 -18.74 -4.25
C TYR A 71 -3.35 -18.62 -2.80
N ALA A 72 -4.66 -18.46 -2.57
CA ALA A 72 -5.25 -18.33 -1.25
C ALA A 72 -5.37 -19.67 -0.51
N LYS A 73 -5.41 -20.81 -1.23
CA LYS A 73 -5.65 -22.16 -0.70
C LYS A 73 -4.75 -22.53 0.48
N LYS A 74 -3.45 -22.24 0.40
CA LYS A 74 -2.50 -22.54 1.47
C LYS A 74 -2.82 -21.79 2.77
N TYR A 75 -3.28 -20.56 2.66
CA TYR A 75 -3.64 -19.73 3.81
C TYR A 75 -4.95 -20.21 4.42
N TYR A 76 -5.96 -20.54 3.62
CA TYR A 76 -7.21 -21.14 4.11
C TYR A 76 -6.98 -22.46 4.82
N TYR A 77 -6.09 -23.31 4.32
CA TYR A 77 -5.72 -24.54 4.99
C TYR A 77 -5.14 -24.29 6.37
N ARG A 78 -4.24 -23.30 6.52
CA ARG A 78 -3.63 -22.95 7.81
C ARG A 78 -4.64 -22.42 8.82
N CYS A 79 -5.62 -21.64 8.37
CA CYS A 79 -6.63 -21.05 9.25
C CYS A 79 -7.99 -21.79 9.24
N ARG A 80 -8.06 -23.04 8.75
CA ARG A 80 -9.30 -23.79 8.53
C ARG A 80 -10.19 -23.96 9.77
N ARG A 81 -9.60 -23.92 10.97
CA ARG A 81 -10.31 -24.10 12.25
C ARG A 81 -10.92 -22.82 12.80
N TYR A 82 -10.61 -21.69 12.22
CA TYR A 82 -11.12 -20.40 12.67
C TYR A 82 -12.47 -20.06 12.04
N ASP A 83 -13.15 -19.08 12.63
CA ASP A 83 -14.37 -18.51 12.06
C ASP A 83 -14.10 -17.72 10.77
N ASP A 84 -15.16 -17.44 9.99
CA ASP A 84 -15.06 -16.82 8.67
C ASP A 84 -14.39 -15.43 8.72
N VAL A 85 -14.66 -14.62 9.75
CA VAL A 85 -14.04 -13.30 9.90
C VAL A 85 -12.54 -13.43 10.15
N THR A 86 -12.16 -14.34 11.04
CA THR A 86 -10.74 -14.61 11.32
C THR A 86 -10.01 -15.14 10.08
N LYS A 87 -10.65 -16.03 9.29
CA LYS A 87 -10.10 -16.49 8.01
C LYS A 87 -9.85 -15.33 7.05
N MET A 88 -10.82 -14.41 6.88
CA MET A 88 -10.66 -13.22 6.03
C MET A 88 -9.52 -12.34 6.52
N GLN A 89 -9.45 -12.05 7.81
CA GLN A 89 -8.37 -11.25 8.39
C GLN A 89 -7.01 -11.93 8.24
N TYR A 90 -6.94 -13.25 8.40
CA TYR A 90 -5.70 -14.01 8.20
C TYR A 90 -5.18 -13.90 6.76
N LEU A 91 -6.06 -13.96 5.76
CA LEU A 91 -5.70 -13.75 4.37
C LEU A 91 -5.18 -12.33 4.14
N ASP A 92 -5.90 -11.32 4.63
CA ASP A 92 -5.51 -9.91 4.45
C ASP A 92 -4.14 -9.63 5.07
N ILE A 93 -3.86 -10.16 6.25
CA ILE A 93 -2.56 -9.99 6.92
C ILE A 93 -1.43 -10.63 6.11
N ASN A 94 -1.66 -11.84 5.58
CA ASN A 94 -0.59 -12.61 4.92
C ASN A 94 -0.43 -12.32 3.42
N MET A 95 -1.41 -11.72 2.77
CA MET A 95 -1.38 -11.46 1.33
C MET A 95 -1.41 -9.96 1.03
N TRP A 96 -2.48 -9.28 1.39
CA TRP A 96 -2.69 -7.89 1.00
C TRP A 96 -1.81 -6.92 1.80
N MET A 97 -1.71 -7.08 3.11
CA MET A 97 -0.88 -6.19 3.93
C MET A 97 0.59 -6.31 3.56
N VAL A 98 1.12 -7.52 3.41
CA VAL A 98 2.53 -7.74 3.09
C VAL A 98 2.83 -7.37 1.64
N GLY A 99 1.99 -7.81 0.70
CA GLY A 99 2.23 -7.67 -0.73
C GLY A 99 1.88 -6.31 -1.34
N ASP A 100 1.05 -5.51 -0.67
CA ASP A 100 0.62 -4.19 -1.17
C ASP A 100 0.82 -3.08 -0.14
N ILE A 101 0.08 -3.10 0.97
CA ILE A 101 -0.02 -1.93 1.87
C ILE A 101 1.32 -1.61 2.52
N LEU A 102 1.97 -2.58 3.17
CA LEU A 102 3.23 -2.35 3.88
C LEU A 102 4.38 -2.14 2.90
N LEU A 103 4.44 -2.92 1.83
CA LEU A 103 5.46 -2.78 0.79
C LEU A 103 5.42 -1.38 0.15
N LYS A 104 4.23 -0.91 -0.21
CA LYS A 104 4.04 0.41 -0.78
C LYS A 104 4.37 1.51 0.24
N ALA A 105 3.85 1.39 1.47
CA ALA A 105 4.09 2.37 2.53
C ALA A 105 5.59 2.52 2.80
N ASP A 106 6.31 1.42 2.95
CA ASP A 106 7.75 1.41 3.17
C ASP A 106 8.51 2.03 2.00
N ARG A 107 8.33 1.51 0.78
CA ARG A 107 9.06 2.00 -0.40
C ARG A 107 8.81 3.47 -0.71
N MET A 108 7.55 3.94 -0.58
CA MET A 108 7.23 5.34 -0.87
C MET A 108 7.76 6.28 0.21
N SER A 109 7.69 5.91 1.48
CA SER A 109 8.24 6.72 2.56
C SER A 109 9.77 6.78 2.50
N MET A 110 10.43 5.62 2.31
CA MET A 110 11.88 5.56 2.21
C MET A 110 12.44 6.28 0.98
N ALA A 111 11.72 6.26 -0.15
CA ALA A 111 12.08 7.05 -1.33
C ALA A 111 12.13 8.57 -1.06
N ASN A 112 11.47 9.02 0.01
CA ASN A 112 11.48 10.40 0.47
C ASN A 112 12.23 10.58 1.82
N SER A 113 13.08 9.63 2.19
CA SER A 113 13.86 9.63 3.44
C SER A 113 13.00 9.75 4.71
N LEU A 114 11.75 9.26 4.66
CA LEU A 114 10.83 9.27 5.78
C LEU A 114 10.69 7.86 6.36
N GLU A 115 11.03 7.70 7.62
CA GLU A 115 10.82 6.45 8.34
C GLU A 115 9.38 6.34 8.85
N LEU A 116 8.61 5.43 8.28
CA LEU A 116 7.23 5.18 8.68
C LEU A 116 7.16 4.11 9.77
N ARG A 117 6.60 4.45 10.93
CA ARG A 117 6.29 3.52 12.02
C ARG A 117 4.82 3.15 12.01
N VAL A 118 4.52 1.87 12.30
CA VAL A 118 3.16 1.29 12.28
C VAL A 118 2.81 0.67 13.64
N PRO A 119 2.49 1.47 14.66
CA PRO A 119 2.34 1.00 16.06
C PRO A 119 1.26 -0.07 16.23
N PHE A 120 0.22 -0.10 15.39
CA PHE A 120 -0.82 -1.14 15.44
C PHE A 120 -0.38 -2.51 14.92
N LEU A 121 0.82 -2.60 14.32
CA LEU A 121 1.44 -3.86 13.90
C LEU A 121 2.53 -4.32 14.85
N ASP A 122 2.73 -3.60 15.96
CA ASP A 122 3.60 -4.06 17.04
C ASP A 122 3.17 -5.44 17.55
N LYS A 123 4.17 -6.28 17.90
CA LYS A 123 3.93 -7.68 18.31
C LYS A 123 3.06 -7.79 19.55
N GLU A 124 3.25 -6.90 20.53
CA GLU A 124 2.48 -6.93 21.77
C GLU A 124 1.05 -6.45 21.54
N VAL A 125 0.86 -5.41 20.69
CA VAL A 125 -0.47 -4.98 20.26
C VAL A 125 -1.19 -6.10 19.51
N PHE A 126 -0.51 -6.78 18.58
CA PHE A 126 -1.10 -7.88 17.83
C PHE A 126 -1.44 -9.07 18.72
N LYS A 127 -0.60 -9.39 19.69
CA LYS A 127 -0.84 -10.44 20.69
C LYS A 127 -2.16 -10.20 21.44
N VAL A 128 -2.38 -8.99 21.93
CA VAL A 128 -3.65 -8.62 22.55
C VAL A 128 -4.81 -8.66 21.56
N ALA A 129 -4.65 -8.06 20.38
CA ALA A 129 -5.69 -8.00 19.36
C ALA A 129 -6.14 -9.39 18.88
N SER A 130 -5.20 -10.36 18.81
CA SER A 130 -5.48 -11.74 18.39
C SER A 130 -6.33 -12.52 19.40
N THR A 131 -6.33 -12.15 20.69
CA THR A 131 -7.16 -12.78 21.71
C THR A 131 -8.60 -12.30 21.72
N LEU A 132 -8.89 -11.16 21.04
CA LEU A 132 -10.25 -10.61 21.04
C LEU A 132 -11.21 -11.51 20.27
N PRO A 133 -12.36 -11.88 20.83
CA PRO A 133 -13.38 -12.60 20.09
C PRO A 133 -13.95 -11.75 18.96
N THR A 134 -14.42 -12.40 17.90
CA THR A 134 -14.91 -11.74 16.68
C THR A 134 -15.91 -10.60 16.95
N LYS A 135 -16.83 -10.80 17.88
CA LYS A 135 -17.84 -9.78 18.27
C LYS A 135 -17.23 -8.48 18.81
N LEU A 136 -16.03 -8.52 19.39
CA LEU A 136 -15.30 -7.35 19.85
C LEU A 136 -14.42 -6.75 18.78
N ARG A 137 -14.00 -7.52 17.78
CA ARG A 137 -13.25 -7.01 16.62
C ARG A 137 -14.17 -6.29 15.64
N CYS A 138 -15.30 -6.92 15.31
CA CYS A 138 -16.31 -6.33 14.43
C CYS A 138 -17.72 -6.83 14.77
N ASN A 139 -18.71 -6.00 14.52
CA ASN A 139 -20.12 -6.32 14.62
C ASN A 139 -20.89 -5.73 13.43
N ARG A 140 -22.22 -5.79 13.43
CA ARG A 140 -23.04 -5.29 12.32
C ARG A 140 -22.93 -3.78 12.09
N GLN A 141 -22.59 -3.02 13.12
CA GLN A 141 -22.56 -1.55 13.10
C GLN A 141 -21.13 -1.02 12.96
N ASN A 142 -20.14 -1.78 13.43
CA ASN A 142 -18.78 -1.27 13.58
C ASN A 142 -17.70 -2.31 13.26
N THR A 143 -16.72 -1.93 12.47
CA THR A 143 -15.62 -2.81 12.04
C THR A 143 -14.38 -2.77 12.95
N LYS A 144 -14.34 -1.87 13.92
CA LYS A 144 -13.22 -1.69 14.87
C LYS A 144 -13.75 -1.52 16.29
N TYR A 145 -14.72 -2.34 16.69
CA TYR A 145 -15.56 -2.09 17.86
C TYR A 145 -14.76 -1.86 19.15
N ALA A 146 -13.93 -2.82 19.57
CA ALA A 146 -13.14 -2.70 20.80
C ALA A 146 -12.20 -1.48 20.76
N MET A 147 -11.51 -1.26 19.62
CA MET A 147 -10.61 -0.14 19.44
C MET A 147 -11.34 1.20 19.58
N ARG A 148 -12.52 1.34 18.96
CA ARG A 148 -13.33 2.57 19.07
C ARG A 148 -13.81 2.81 20.49
N LYS A 149 -14.26 1.77 21.18
CA LYS A 149 -14.66 1.88 22.61
C LYS A 149 -13.50 2.25 23.53
N ALA A 150 -12.30 1.76 23.25
CA ALA A 150 -11.11 2.19 23.99
C ALA A 150 -10.75 3.64 23.66
N ALA A 151 -10.84 4.05 22.40
CA ALA A 151 -10.47 5.37 21.92
C ALA A 151 -11.28 6.51 22.57
N VAL A 152 -12.57 6.29 22.87
CA VAL A 152 -13.44 7.29 23.56
C VAL A 152 -12.87 7.72 24.92
N ARG A 153 -12.03 6.89 25.56
CA ARG A 153 -11.38 7.23 26.83
C ARG A 153 -10.20 8.19 26.68
N HIS A 154 -9.68 8.36 25.46
CA HIS A 154 -8.44 9.08 25.18
C HIS A 154 -8.60 10.21 24.16
N MET A 155 -9.75 10.27 23.47
CA MET A 155 -10.03 11.29 22.46
C MET A 155 -11.53 11.60 22.40
N PRO A 156 -11.94 12.75 21.83
CA PRO A 156 -13.35 13.12 21.67
C PRO A 156 -14.13 12.01 20.94
N GLU A 157 -15.36 11.76 21.41
CA GLU A 157 -16.23 10.71 20.87
C GLU A 157 -16.48 10.86 19.36
N ALA A 158 -16.66 12.10 18.87
CA ALA A 158 -16.81 12.40 17.46
C ALA A 158 -15.62 11.89 16.59
N THR A 159 -14.40 11.88 17.15
CA THR A 159 -13.20 11.34 16.49
C THR A 159 -13.16 9.82 16.59
N ALA A 160 -13.46 9.26 17.77
CA ALA A 160 -13.43 7.82 18.01
C ALA A 160 -14.49 7.06 17.19
N GLU A 161 -15.68 7.64 17.02
CA GLU A 161 -16.80 7.05 16.28
C GLU A 161 -16.85 7.49 14.80
N LYS A 162 -15.90 8.33 14.34
CA LYS A 162 -15.85 8.80 12.95
C LYS A 162 -15.88 7.64 11.98
N GLU A 163 -16.70 7.74 10.94
CA GLU A 163 -16.75 6.75 9.86
C GLU A 163 -15.38 6.57 9.20
N LYS A 164 -15.08 5.33 8.83
CA LYS A 164 -13.85 5.03 8.09
C LYS A 164 -13.92 5.66 6.70
N LEU A 165 -13.15 6.71 6.49
CA LEU A 165 -12.84 7.24 5.19
C LEU A 165 -11.61 6.50 4.65
N GLY A 166 -11.69 5.96 3.42
CA GLY A 166 -10.51 5.45 2.73
C GLY A 166 -9.66 6.60 2.20
N PHE A 167 -8.49 6.27 1.65
CA PHE A 167 -7.70 7.20 0.83
C PHE A 167 -7.87 6.81 -0.66
N PRO A 168 -9.01 7.10 -1.28
CA PRO A 168 -9.22 6.74 -2.67
C PRO A 168 -8.33 7.58 -3.57
N VAL A 169 -7.49 6.92 -4.36
CA VAL A 169 -6.82 7.57 -5.49
C VAL A 169 -7.89 7.76 -6.58
N PRO A 170 -8.04 8.97 -7.13
CA PRO A 170 -9.11 9.28 -8.07
C PRO A 170 -8.85 8.74 -9.49
N THR A 171 -8.28 7.54 -9.63
CA THR A 171 -7.98 6.90 -10.92
C THR A 171 -9.21 6.80 -11.81
N ARG A 172 -10.39 6.60 -11.22
CA ARG A 172 -11.66 6.61 -11.94
C ARG A 172 -11.95 7.92 -12.65
N VAL A 173 -11.59 9.05 -12.03
CA VAL A 173 -11.78 10.39 -12.61
C VAL A 173 -10.67 10.68 -13.62
N TRP A 174 -9.43 10.39 -13.27
CA TRP A 174 -8.29 10.61 -14.14
C TRP A 174 -8.41 9.90 -15.49
N LEU A 175 -8.81 8.62 -15.48
CA LEU A 175 -8.97 7.85 -16.72
C LEU A 175 -10.14 8.29 -17.60
N ARG A 176 -10.95 9.29 -17.17
CA ARG A 176 -11.96 9.99 -17.97
C ARG A 176 -11.48 11.34 -18.47
N ASP A 177 -10.33 11.80 -18.05
CA ASP A 177 -9.66 12.95 -18.62
C ASP A 177 -8.92 12.53 -19.89
N GLU A 178 -9.06 13.32 -20.96
CA GLU A 178 -8.51 13.01 -22.29
C GLU A 178 -6.99 12.83 -22.26
N LYS A 179 -6.29 13.63 -21.46
CA LYS A 179 -4.83 13.56 -21.31
C LYS A 179 -4.42 12.18 -20.81
N TYR A 180 -5.00 11.71 -19.70
CA TYR A 180 -4.64 10.42 -19.12
C TYR A 180 -5.16 9.23 -19.92
N TYR A 181 -6.35 9.37 -20.52
CA TYR A 181 -6.87 8.38 -21.46
C TYR A 181 -5.90 8.15 -22.63
N ASN A 182 -5.39 9.21 -23.27
CA ASN A 182 -4.46 9.10 -24.38
C ASN A 182 -3.11 8.47 -23.97
N VAL A 183 -2.57 8.82 -22.80
CA VAL A 183 -1.35 8.21 -22.25
C VAL A 183 -1.54 6.69 -22.08
N VAL A 184 -2.63 6.28 -21.44
CA VAL A 184 -2.91 4.86 -21.21
C VAL A 184 -3.18 4.13 -22.52
N LYS A 185 -3.92 4.75 -23.45
CA LYS A 185 -4.23 4.17 -24.78
C LYS A 185 -2.96 3.91 -25.60
N THR A 186 -2.03 4.87 -25.58
CA THR A 186 -0.73 4.70 -26.23
C THR A 186 0.05 3.52 -25.63
N LYS A 187 0.06 3.42 -24.29
CA LYS A 187 0.73 2.30 -23.61
C LYS A 187 0.10 0.95 -23.94
N PHE A 188 -1.22 0.88 -24.06
CA PHE A 188 -1.96 -0.34 -24.42
C PHE A 188 -1.77 -0.78 -25.88
N LYS A 189 -1.35 0.13 -26.75
CA LYS A 189 -0.98 -0.16 -28.15
C LYS A 189 0.50 -0.47 -28.33
N GLY A 190 1.30 -0.43 -27.27
CA GLY A 190 2.74 -0.67 -27.34
C GLY A 190 3.10 -2.15 -27.40
N ALA A 191 4.31 -2.46 -27.91
CA ALA A 191 4.83 -3.82 -28.08
C ALA A 191 4.79 -4.65 -26.77
N THR A 192 5.05 -4.02 -25.62
CA THR A 192 4.97 -4.69 -24.33
C THR A 192 3.55 -5.17 -24.01
N ALA A 193 2.54 -4.38 -24.34
CA ALA A 193 1.15 -4.80 -24.13
C ALA A 193 0.79 -5.97 -25.06
N GLU A 194 1.17 -5.92 -26.34
CA GLU A 194 0.96 -6.99 -27.30
C GLU A 194 1.67 -8.31 -26.93
N LYS A 195 2.79 -8.23 -26.23
CA LYS A 195 3.52 -9.40 -25.74
C LYS A 195 2.72 -10.20 -24.72
N PHE A 196 1.98 -9.54 -23.83
CA PHE A 196 1.34 -10.18 -22.69
C PHE A 196 -0.18 -10.29 -22.81
N PHE A 197 -0.82 -9.35 -23.52
CA PHE A 197 -2.26 -9.16 -23.44
C PHE A 197 -2.92 -9.10 -24.83
N ASN A 198 -4.20 -9.37 -24.83
CA ASN A 198 -5.10 -9.04 -25.94
C ASN A 198 -5.42 -7.54 -25.86
N THR A 199 -4.75 -6.76 -26.69
CA THR A 199 -4.83 -5.30 -26.68
C THR A 199 -6.22 -4.76 -27.03
N ASP A 200 -7.01 -5.48 -27.83
CA ASP A 200 -8.39 -5.11 -28.17
C ASP A 200 -9.27 -5.08 -26.92
N ILE A 201 -9.05 -6.02 -26.00
CA ILE A 201 -9.77 -6.04 -24.71
C ILE A 201 -9.36 -4.86 -23.84
N LEU A 202 -8.06 -4.54 -23.78
CA LEU A 202 -7.56 -3.41 -23.02
C LEU A 202 -8.14 -2.09 -23.51
N ILE A 203 -8.11 -1.88 -24.83
CA ILE A 203 -8.66 -0.68 -25.46
C ILE A 203 -10.17 -0.60 -25.22
N ARG A 204 -10.90 -1.70 -25.40
CA ARG A 204 -12.34 -1.74 -25.12
C ARG A 204 -12.66 -1.36 -23.68
N TRP A 205 -11.96 -1.92 -22.69
CA TRP A 205 -12.18 -1.55 -21.28
C TRP A 205 -11.87 -0.09 -20.99
N LEU A 206 -10.83 0.45 -21.61
CA LEU A 206 -10.47 1.87 -21.48
C LEU A 206 -11.54 2.76 -22.11
N ASP A 207 -12.00 2.44 -23.33
CA ASP A 207 -13.02 3.20 -24.06
C ASP A 207 -14.39 3.16 -23.34
N GLU A 208 -14.78 2.00 -22.79
CA GLU A 208 -16.01 1.84 -21.98
C GLU A 208 -15.92 2.66 -20.68
N HIS A 209 -14.74 2.73 -20.06
CA HIS A 209 -14.53 3.55 -18.87
C HIS A 209 -14.57 5.04 -19.20
N TYR A 210 -13.88 5.47 -20.26
CA TYR A 210 -13.83 6.85 -20.73
C TYR A 210 -15.23 7.37 -21.08
N SER A 211 -16.02 6.57 -21.80
CA SER A 211 -17.40 6.89 -22.17
C SER A 211 -18.42 6.76 -21.03
N ASN A 212 -17.97 6.43 -19.81
CA ASN A 212 -18.84 6.20 -18.64
C ASN A 212 -19.85 5.06 -18.79
N LYS A 213 -19.60 4.12 -19.69
CA LYS A 213 -20.43 2.93 -19.89
C LYS A 213 -20.27 1.89 -18.79
N GLU A 214 -19.02 1.65 -18.38
CA GLU A 214 -18.66 0.74 -17.31
C GLU A 214 -17.46 1.26 -16.51
N ASP A 215 -17.41 1.03 -15.19
CA ASP A 215 -16.26 1.39 -14.36
C ASP A 215 -15.18 0.31 -14.41
N ASN A 216 -14.29 0.41 -15.38
CA ASN A 216 -13.12 -0.45 -15.54
C ASN A 216 -11.84 0.16 -14.95
N SER A 217 -11.93 1.26 -14.19
CA SER A 217 -10.75 2.02 -13.72
C SER A 217 -9.70 1.17 -13.03
N ARG A 218 -10.10 0.29 -12.11
CA ARG A 218 -9.17 -0.58 -11.37
C ARG A 218 -8.50 -1.61 -12.28
N LYS A 219 -9.23 -2.19 -13.24
CA LYS A 219 -8.70 -3.15 -14.21
C LYS A 219 -7.66 -2.49 -15.11
N VAL A 220 -8.03 -1.37 -15.72
CA VAL A 220 -7.18 -0.57 -16.60
C VAL A 220 -5.92 -0.12 -15.87
N TRP A 221 -6.07 0.44 -14.66
CA TRP A 221 -4.96 0.93 -13.86
C TRP A 221 -3.96 -0.17 -13.50
N THR A 222 -4.45 -1.35 -13.12
CA THR A 222 -3.57 -2.48 -12.77
C THR A 222 -2.68 -2.91 -13.94
N ILE A 223 -3.23 -3.01 -15.15
CA ILE A 223 -2.45 -3.37 -16.34
C ILE A 223 -1.51 -2.24 -16.74
N TYR A 224 -1.96 -0.99 -16.67
CA TYR A 224 -1.11 0.16 -16.97
C TYR A 224 0.13 0.20 -16.08
N VAL A 225 -0.04 0.04 -14.77
CA VAL A 225 1.08 0.01 -13.81
C VAL A 225 2.03 -1.17 -14.09
N PHE A 226 1.48 -2.35 -14.41
CA PHE A 226 2.29 -3.51 -14.80
C PHE A 226 3.14 -3.21 -16.06
N LEU A 227 2.56 -2.61 -17.08
CA LEU A 227 3.27 -2.28 -18.32
C LEU A 227 4.36 -1.24 -18.09
N VAL A 228 4.09 -0.22 -17.27
CA VAL A 228 5.10 0.78 -16.90
C VAL A 228 6.25 0.12 -16.12
N TRP A 229 5.92 -0.72 -15.14
CA TRP A 229 6.91 -1.47 -14.37
C TRP A 229 7.75 -2.37 -15.27
N TYR A 230 7.12 -3.12 -16.17
CA TYR A 230 7.83 -4.03 -17.08
C TYR A 230 8.82 -3.28 -17.99
N ASP A 231 8.38 -2.15 -18.55
CA ASP A 231 9.25 -1.36 -19.41
C ASP A 231 10.44 -0.77 -18.64
N ILE A 232 10.25 -0.38 -17.38
CA ILE A 232 11.35 0.16 -16.55
C ILE A 232 12.41 -0.90 -16.25
N TYR A 233 12.00 -2.15 -16.00
CA TYR A 233 12.92 -3.16 -15.48
C TYR A 233 13.40 -4.18 -16.52
N PHE A 234 12.72 -4.33 -17.66
CA PHE A 234 12.98 -5.42 -18.60
C PHE A 234 13.17 -4.98 -20.05
N ASN A 235 12.91 -3.73 -20.40
CA ASN A 235 13.21 -3.23 -21.73
C ASN A 235 14.54 -2.48 -21.68
N GLU A 236 15.54 -3.01 -22.37
CA GLU A 236 16.91 -2.47 -22.43
C GLU A 236 17.00 -1.10 -23.14
N ASP A 237 15.98 -0.74 -23.92
CA ASP A 237 15.89 0.56 -24.63
C ASP A 237 15.57 1.76 -23.71
N ASN A 238 15.49 1.56 -22.40
CA ASN A 238 15.12 2.61 -21.45
C ASN A 238 16.14 3.75 -21.29
N GLU A 239 17.33 3.64 -21.86
CA GLU A 239 18.27 4.80 -21.91
C GLU A 239 17.76 5.94 -22.80
N LYS A 240 16.75 5.69 -23.65
CA LYS A 240 16.16 6.67 -24.58
C LYS A 240 14.72 7.10 -24.26
N VAL A 241 14.10 6.56 -23.21
CA VAL A 241 12.84 7.14 -22.74
C VAL A 241 13.22 8.48 -22.12
N GLU A 242 13.00 9.57 -22.83
CA GLU A 242 12.93 10.89 -22.21
C GLU A 242 12.14 10.73 -20.94
N LYS A 243 12.81 10.96 -19.78
CA LYS A 243 12.15 10.89 -18.47
C LYS A 243 10.86 11.64 -18.65
N PRO A 244 9.69 11.03 -18.45
CA PRO A 244 8.43 11.74 -18.65
C PRO A 244 8.59 13.05 -17.91
N VAL A 245 8.42 14.17 -18.63
CA VAL A 245 8.54 15.53 -18.09
C VAL A 245 7.84 15.47 -16.75
N ASN A 246 8.64 15.63 -15.70
CA ASN A 246 8.27 15.13 -14.39
C ASN A 246 7.20 16.09 -13.85
N HIS A 247 5.96 15.85 -14.26
CA HIS A 247 4.80 16.57 -13.70
C HIS A 247 4.75 16.47 -12.17
N LEU A 248 5.46 15.48 -11.62
CA LEU A 248 5.78 15.39 -10.20
C LEU A 248 6.70 16.53 -9.74
N ASP A 249 7.62 17.01 -10.55
CA ASP A 249 8.49 18.13 -10.17
C ASP A 249 7.72 19.46 -10.25
N GLU A 250 6.82 19.63 -11.23
CA GLU A 250 5.87 20.75 -11.24
C GLU A 250 4.89 20.66 -10.06
N LEU A 251 4.34 19.48 -9.77
CA LEU A 251 3.46 19.27 -8.62
C LEU A 251 4.21 19.37 -7.29
N ARG A 252 5.49 18.99 -7.23
CA ARG A 252 6.37 19.25 -6.08
C ARG A 252 6.62 20.74 -5.91
N ALA A 253 7.00 21.44 -6.97
CA ALA A 253 7.21 22.88 -6.91
C ALA A 253 5.96 23.63 -6.47
N ILE A 254 4.77 23.21 -6.96
CA ILE A 254 3.48 23.78 -6.55
C ILE A 254 3.14 23.39 -5.09
N ALA A 255 3.46 22.17 -4.67
CA ALA A 255 3.23 21.70 -3.30
C ALA A 255 4.20 22.36 -2.33
N GLU A 256 5.46 22.50 -2.69
CA GLU A 256 6.50 23.20 -1.94
C GLU A 256 6.17 24.68 -1.80
N ALA A 257 5.79 25.36 -2.87
CA ALA A 257 5.36 26.77 -2.82
C ALA A 257 4.09 26.96 -1.95
N ARG A 258 3.15 25.99 -1.98
CA ARG A 258 1.96 26.03 -1.11
C ARG A 258 2.29 25.72 0.34
N GLN A 259 3.26 24.84 0.57
CA GLN A 259 3.71 24.47 1.91
C GLN A 259 4.54 25.60 2.54
N GLU A 260 5.41 26.23 1.78
CA GLU A 260 6.17 27.42 2.17
C GLU A 260 5.22 28.60 2.51
N LYS A 261 4.23 28.84 1.69
CA LYS A 261 3.21 29.86 1.95
C LYS A 261 2.43 29.57 3.23
N LYS A 262 1.99 28.31 3.45
CA LYS A 262 1.28 27.92 4.68
C LYS A 262 2.22 27.96 5.91
N LEU A 263 3.50 27.60 5.77
CA LEU A 263 4.49 27.66 6.85
C LEU A 263 4.74 29.12 7.24
N ASN A 264 4.86 30.03 6.28
CA ASN A 264 5.02 31.46 6.52
C ASN A 264 3.77 32.05 7.18
N GLU A 265 2.57 31.76 6.67
CA GLU A 265 1.31 32.19 7.27
C GLU A 265 1.14 31.61 8.71
N PHE A 266 1.54 30.37 8.95
CA PHE A 266 1.50 29.74 10.26
C PHE A 266 2.59 30.25 11.19
N GLY A 267 3.80 30.51 10.67
CA GLY A 267 4.92 31.12 11.38
C GLY A 267 4.59 32.54 11.81
N GLU A 268 4.01 33.35 10.94
CA GLU A 268 3.54 34.71 11.25
C GLU A 268 2.43 34.70 12.31
N ALA A 269 1.49 33.74 12.23
CA ALA A 269 0.43 33.57 13.22
C ALA A 269 0.99 33.17 14.61
N ILE A 270 1.96 32.24 14.66
CA ILE A 270 2.62 31.83 15.92
C ILE A 270 3.43 32.99 16.51
N MET A 271 4.19 33.71 15.67
CA MET A 271 5.00 34.87 16.16
C MET A 271 4.09 35.97 16.71
N THR A 272 2.96 36.25 16.04
CA THR A 272 1.98 37.24 16.51
C THR A 272 1.29 36.80 17.81
N GLU A 273 1.06 35.52 18.02
CA GLU A 273 0.47 34.96 19.22
C GLU A 273 1.48 34.86 20.37
N ALA A 274 2.74 34.50 20.04
CA ALA A 274 3.85 34.52 20.98
C ALA A 274 4.18 35.94 21.48
N GLU A 275 4.15 36.97 20.61
CA GLU A 275 4.30 38.36 20.98
C GLU A 275 3.17 38.90 21.87
N LYS A 276 1.95 38.36 21.73
CA LYS A 276 0.82 38.67 22.63
C LYS A 276 1.01 38.00 24.00
N LEU A 277 1.46 36.75 24.03
CA LEU A 277 1.71 35.99 25.26
C LEU A 277 2.90 36.58 26.06
N ASP A 278 3.94 37.10 25.38
CA ASP A 278 5.09 37.73 26.02
C ASP A 278 4.74 39.09 26.67
N LYS A 279 3.67 39.74 26.21
CA LYS A 279 3.15 40.99 26.81
C LYS A 279 2.30 40.78 28.05
N ASP A 280 1.70 39.60 28.20
CA ASP A 280 0.78 39.27 29.29
C ASP A 280 1.39 38.30 30.33
N TYR A 281 2.64 37.84 30.13
CA TYR A 281 3.27 36.84 31.00
C TYR A 281 4.25 37.48 31.99
N ASP A 282 3.71 37.77 33.18
CA ASP A 282 4.53 38.04 34.35
C ASP A 282 5.08 36.70 34.87
N ALA A 283 6.31 36.37 34.49
CA ALA A 283 6.96 35.11 34.81
C ALA A 283 7.18 35.00 36.32
N PRO A 284 6.69 33.95 37.01
CA PRO A 284 7.06 33.70 38.39
C PRO A 284 8.57 33.47 38.47
N ASN A 285 9.20 34.24 39.36
CA ASN A 285 10.63 34.22 39.58
C ASN A 285 11.06 32.89 40.25
N PHE A 286 11.29 31.87 39.45
CA PHE A 286 12.00 30.67 39.87
C PHE A 286 13.47 31.03 39.91
N GLY A 287 14.06 31.20 41.12
CA GLY A 287 15.40 31.59 41.38
C GLY A 287 16.48 30.74 40.69
N ILE A 288 16.59 30.92 39.39
CA ILE A 288 17.66 30.34 38.57
C ILE A 288 18.78 31.36 38.58
N ASP A 289 19.86 30.99 39.28
CA ASP A 289 21.08 31.74 39.41
C ASP A 289 21.65 32.09 38.01
N LYS A 290 21.65 33.41 37.69
CA LYS A 290 22.13 33.92 36.40
C LYS A 290 23.64 33.86 36.24
N SER A 291 24.39 33.38 37.25
CA SER A 291 25.84 33.26 37.22
C SER A 291 26.37 32.15 36.31
N ALA A 292 25.56 31.09 36.10
CA ALA A 292 25.93 29.95 35.21
C ALA A 292 25.92 30.31 33.72
N LYS A 293 24.99 31.19 33.28
CA LYS A 293 24.90 31.60 31.87
C LYS A 293 25.99 32.57 31.41
N LYS A 294 26.68 33.22 32.35
CA LYS A 294 27.79 34.13 32.01
C LYS A 294 29.08 33.35 31.77
N ALA A 295 29.28 32.24 32.47
CA ALA A 295 30.45 31.38 32.31
C ALA A 295 30.40 30.57 30.99
N GLU A 296 29.21 30.18 30.50
CA GLU A 296 29.09 29.49 29.20
C GLU A 296 29.29 30.43 28.00
N LYS A 297 28.96 31.73 28.13
CA LYS A 297 29.21 32.69 27.05
C LYS A 297 30.67 33.11 26.93
N GLU A 298 31.38 33.19 28.03
CA GLU A 298 32.82 33.52 28.02
C GLU A 298 33.70 32.35 27.54
N GLN A 299 33.25 31.10 27.64
CA GLN A 299 33.95 29.91 27.08
C GLN A 299 33.67 29.68 25.59
N ALA A 300 32.63 30.30 25.02
CA ALA A 300 32.31 30.20 23.59
C ALA A 300 33.03 31.20 22.70
N GLU A 301 33.57 32.29 23.27
CA GLU A 301 34.27 33.32 22.52
C GLU A 301 35.81 33.09 22.42
N GLU A 302 36.37 32.07 23.11
CA GLU A 302 37.80 31.78 23.13
C GLU A 302 38.27 30.66 22.18
N LYS A 303 37.42 30.22 21.24
CA LYS A 303 37.82 29.24 20.20
C LYS A 303 37.86 29.89 18.83
N GLU A 304 39.04 30.40 18.46
CA GLU A 304 39.39 30.76 17.09
C GLU A 304 39.26 29.53 16.14
N PRO A 305 38.95 29.76 14.86
CA PRO A 305 38.74 28.65 13.91
C PRO A 305 40.08 28.05 13.47
N VAL A 306 40.28 26.78 13.82
CA VAL A 306 41.36 25.94 13.25
C VAL A 306 41.05 25.67 11.80
N LYS A 307 42.00 26.03 10.91
CA LYS A 307 41.96 25.73 9.47
C LYS A 307 41.80 24.26 9.23
N ALA A 308 40.79 23.90 8.41
CA ALA A 308 40.58 22.55 7.93
C ALA A 308 41.73 22.13 7.00
N GLU A 309 42.54 21.18 7.43
CA GLU A 309 43.39 20.38 6.55
C GLU A 309 42.55 19.26 5.88
N LYS A 310 42.76 19.10 4.58
CA LYS A 310 42.13 18.04 3.78
C LYS A 310 42.60 16.67 4.27
N PRO A 311 41.72 15.67 4.45
CA PRO A 311 42.15 14.28 4.62
C PRO A 311 42.70 13.72 3.32
N ALA A 312 43.87 13.07 3.40
CA ALA A 312 44.45 12.32 2.31
C ALA A 312 43.57 11.12 1.92
N GLU A 313 43.25 11.02 0.64
CA GLU A 313 42.82 9.79 -0.01
C GLU A 313 44.03 8.84 -0.06
N ASP A 314 43.99 7.78 0.73
CA ASP A 314 44.75 6.54 0.50
C ASP A 314 44.54 5.65 1.74
N ASN A 315 43.71 4.56 1.57
CA ASN A 315 43.72 3.33 2.38
C ASN A 315 42.35 2.66 2.55
N VAL A 316 41.48 2.69 1.52
CA VAL A 316 40.24 1.87 1.52
C VAL A 316 40.23 0.78 0.42
N ALA A 317 41.30 0.70 -0.38
CA ALA A 317 41.38 -0.22 -1.51
C ALA A 317 42.01 -1.60 -1.18
N GLU A 318 42.53 -1.82 0.01
CA GLU A 318 43.17 -3.10 0.38
C GLU A 318 42.33 -4.04 1.23
N GLU A 319 41.31 -3.56 1.94
CA GLU A 319 40.44 -4.46 2.74
C GLU A 319 39.35 -5.16 1.94
N VAL A 320 38.91 -4.63 0.78
CA VAL A 320 37.86 -5.25 -0.03
C VAL A 320 38.37 -6.43 -0.89
N LYS A 321 39.71 -6.53 -1.06
CA LYS A 321 40.32 -7.66 -1.82
C LYS A 321 40.65 -8.90 -0.96
N ALA A 322 40.51 -8.84 0.32
CA ALA A 322 40.78 -9.97 1.23
C ALA A 322 39.53 -10.83 1.51
N GLU A 323 38.32 -10.28 1.39
CA GLU A 323 37.09 -11.03 1.60
C GLU A 323 36.60 -11.80 0.35
N GLU A 324 36.95 -11.37 -0.86
CA GLU A 324 36.54 -12.06 -2.10
C GLU A 324 37.33 -13.35 -2.42
N LYS A 325 38.37 -13.69 -1.63
CA LYS A 325 39.17 -14.93 -1.82
C LYS A 325 38.83 -16.05 -0.87
N ALA A 326 37.85 -15.90 0.03
CA ALA A 326 37.49 -16.92 1.01
C ALA A 326 36.24 -17.73 0.67
N GLU A 327 35.53 -17.44 -0.41
CA GLU A 327 34.29 -18.14 -0.80
C GLU A 327 34.36 -19.03 -2.06
N GLU A 328 35.54 -19.29 -2.60
CA GLU A 328 35.71 -20.29 -3.66
C GLU A 328 36.51 -21.51 -3.18
N LYS A 329 35.82 -22.50 -2.59
CA LYS A 329 36.04 -23.97 -2.64
C LYS A 329 35.40 -24.69 -1.45
N PRO A 330 34.95 -25.93 -1.57
CA PRO A 330 34.60 -26.78 -2.72
C PRO A 330 33.25 -27.54 -2.57
N GLU A 331 32.52 -27.69 -3.63
CA GLU A 331 31.46 -28.69 -3.80
C GLU A 331 31.98 -29.85 -4.71
N GLU A 332 32.91 -30.63 -4.26
CA GLU A 332 33.40 -31.79 -5.03
C GLU A 332 33.64 -33.07 -4.19
N VAL A 333 32.91 -33.29 -3.10
CA VAL A 333 33.03 -34.54 -2.29
C VAL A 333 31.67 -35.11 -1.87
N LYS A 334 30.62 -35.02 -2.66
CA LYS A 334 29.35 -35.73 -2.35
C LYS A 334 28.68 -36.45 -3.53
N ALA A 335 29.44 -36.84 -4.53
CA ALA A 335 28.92 -37.61 -5.69
C ALA A 335 29.35 -39.08 -5.76
N GLU A 336 30.05 -39.64 -4.80
CA GLU A 336 30.52 -41.03 -4.84
C GLU A 336 29.89 -42.00 -3.86
N GLU A 337 28.98 -41.60 -2.97
CA GLU A 337 28.34 -42.51 -2.02
C GLU A 337 26.89 -42.96 -2.34
N ALA A 338 26.36 -42.60 -3.50
CA ALA A 338 24.98 -42.96 -3.91
C ALA A 338 24.93 -44.07 -4.99
N LYS A 339 25.93 -44.95 -5.09
CA LYS A 339 25.93 -46.09 -6.06
C LYS A 339 26.23 -47.45 -5.43
N ALA A 340 26.08 -47.60 -4.13
CA ALA A 340 26.19 -48.92 -3.48
C ALA A 340 25.16 -49.03 -2.35
N GLU A 341 23.87 -49.13 -2.72
CA GLU A 341 22.81 -49.87 -2.02
C GLU A 341 21.63 -50.03 -2.98
#